data_21ac87bf5aa4111a964977d9afef0732
#
_entry.id   21ac87bf5aa4111a964977d9afef0732
#
_cell.length_a   1.000
_cell.length_b   1.000
_cell.length_c   1.000
_cell.angle_alpha   90.00
_cell.angle_beta   90.00
_cell.angle_gamma   90.00
#
_symmetry.space_group_name_H-M   'P 1'
#
loop_
_entity.id
_entity.type
_entity.pdbx_description
1 polymer ?
#
loop_
_entity_poly.entity_id
_entity_poly.type
_entity_poly.pdbx_seq_one_letter_code
_entity_poly.pdbx_strand_id
1 'polypeptide(L)'
;MTQTNNVIKINNQIVFENGKLNGGLLSFMLYDTYGFPFDLTQQILREHNIEIDEADFEKYLQEQKDRSKGDRAKNDATSAKNNEVWGNVAEQLKSKYGTDFATEKLYYQGATECNAKVLAIVKEGEQVDVLQAGEQGFLVLDKTCFYPCGGGEVGDKGVISSSIVIDTQKFKGDIIGHSVNAREDIKVGDNVKCLSFRKRVGNNHTATHLLQSALRLVLGEQVQQKGSYVDENGLRFDFSSTRAMTAEEIKKVEEIVNGWIADYLLVSAVEMSKSEAEKLNALHFFEDKYGEKVRVVQVFDRSGTAISTEFCGGIHAKNTGEIEAFAIESEKGIGSGVRRITALTGENACAVLANFRDMKSSFELMKEEMMKYKSSSAVAERMEKVFKMRDTAQLVSGVIYLQGRDISQEVVKIVARSVMVKEGKPVMISTEDKNGECFCYIVCLKDSKIGDKQLNCKEFAQKIIDKTNGKGGGVQNFAQVVHRMNGVDYLEILKGA
;
A
#
# COMPACT_ATOMS: atom_id res chain seq x y z
N MET A 1 48.48 -2.49 -21.56
CA MET A 1 47.49 -3.07 -20.66
C MET A 1 46.62 -1.92 -20.14
N THR A 2 45.48 -1.69 -20.76
CA THR A 2 44.53 -0.65 -20.35
C THR A 2 43.78 -1.12 -19.11
N GLN A 3 44.08 -0.53 -17.95
CA GLN A 3 43.28 -0.69 -16.76
C GLN A 3 41.88 -0.08 -17.01
N THR A 4 40.89 -0.92 -17.21
CA THR A 4 39.49 -0.51 -17.11
C THR A 4 39.21 -0.16 -15.67
N ASN A 5 39.04 1.12 -15.36
CA ASN A 5 38.57 1.59 -14.04
C ASN A 5 37.13 1.09 -13.84
N ASN A 6 37.00 -0.08 -13.22
CA ASN A 6 35.69 -0.59 -12.81
C ASN A 6 35.27 0.19 -11.55
N VAL A 7 34.31 1.08 -11.70
CA VAL A 7 33.64 1.78 -10.58
C VAL A 7 32.28 1.12 -10.37
N ILE A 8 32.03 0.62 -9.15
CA ILE A 8 30.72 0.09 -8.77
C ILE A 8 30.05 1.08 -7.83
N LYS A 9 28.83 1.49 -8.19
CA LYS A 9 27.99 2.37 -7.39
C LYS A 9 26.73 1.66 -6.93
N ILE A 10 26.35 1.87 -5.68
CA ILE A 10 25.07 1.44 -5.10
C ILE A 10 24.43 2.71 -4.53
N ASN A 11 23.17 2.97 -4.88
CA ASN A 11 22.42 4.19 -4.49
C ASN A 11 23.24 5.50 -4.70
N ASN A 12 23.90 5.62 -5.86
CA ASN A 12 24.78 6.73 -6.24
C ASN A 12 26.07 6.89 -5.41
N GLN A 13 26.37 5.99 -4.48
CA GLN A 13 27.62 5.98 -3.71
C GLN A 13 28.61 4.97 -4.28
N ILE A 14 29.87 5.35 -4.39
CA ILE A 14 30.94 4.49 -4.91
C ILE A 14 31.35 3.51 -3.82
N VAL A 15 31.00 2.24 -3.98
CA VAL A 15 31.37 1.14 -3.07
C VAL A 15 32.63 0.40 -3.52
N PHE A 16 33.03 0.51 -4.79
CA PHE A 16 34.24 -0.09 -5.33
C PHE A 16 34.87 0.84 -6.37
N GLU A 17 36.14 1.14 -6.23
CA GLU A 17 36.90 1.97 -7.16
C GLU A 17 38.38 1.62 -7.13
N ASN A 18 39.06 1.62 -8.29
CA ASN A 18 40.50 1.39 -8.41
C ASN A 18 40.98 0.08 -7.73
N GLY A 19 40.16 -1.00 -7.80
CA GLY A 19 40.49 -2.29 -7.21
C GLY A 19 40.29 -2.37 -5.70
N LYS A 20 39.73 -1.33 -5.06
CA LYS A 20 39.46 -1.30 -3.62
C LYS A 20 37.95 -1.24 -3.33
N LEU A 21 37.51 -2.09 -2.40
CA LEU A 21 36.16 -2.09 -1.86
C LEU A 21 36.09 -1.18 -0.63
N ASN A 22 35.10 -0.29 -0.58
CA ASN A 22 34.76 0.41 0.65
C ASN A 22 33.86 -0.49 1.51
N GLY A 23 34.47 -1.38 2.28
CA GLY A 23 33.79 -2.38 3.07
C GLY A 23 32.91 -1.80 4.18
N GLY A 24 33.35 -0.71 4.83
CA GLY A 24 32.57 -0.01 5.85
C GLY A 24 31.29 0.59 5.28
N LEU A 25 31.37 1.29 4.14
CA LEU A 25 30.20 1.83 3.45
C LEU A 25 29.26 0.74 2.96
N LEU A 26 29.78 -0.33 2.33
CA LEU A 26 28.98 -1.45 1.87
C LEU A 26 28.24 -2.12 3.02
N SER A 27 28.92 -2.37 4.13
CA SER A 27 28.33 -2.99 5.32
C SER A 27 27.25 -2.10 5.94
N PHE A 28 27.50 -0.78 6.00
CA PHE A 28 26.51 0.18 6.46
C PHE A 28 25.27 0.20 5.56
N MET A 29 25.43 0.20 4.24
CA MET A 29 24.31 0.16 3.29
C MET A 29 23.50 -1.13 3.39
N LEU A 30 24.16 -2.28 3.56
CA LEU A 30 23.51 -3.57 3.79
C LEU A 30 22.73 -3.58 5.11
N TYR A 31 23.30 -3.00 6.15
CA TYR A 31 22.64 -2.86 7.45
C TYR A 31 21.43 -1.89 7.39
N ASP A 32 21.63 -0.68 6.87
CA ASP A 32 20.63 0.38 6.87
C ASP A 32 19.46 0.10 5.92
N THR A 33 19.77 -0.41 4.71
CA THR A 33 18.74 -0.61 3.65
C THR A 33 18.08 -1.98 3.74
N TYR A 34 18.82 -3.01 4.13
CA TYR A 34 18.37 -4.41 4.07
C TYR A 34 18.33 -5.09 5.45
N GLY A 35 18.70 -4.40 6.53
CA GLY A 35 18.75 -4.95 7.88
C GLY A 35 19.77 -6.09 8.07
N PHE A 36 20.80 -6.17 7.20
CA PHE A 36 21.76 -7.25 7.21
C PHE A 36 22.81 -7.00 8.31
N PRO A 37 23.00 -7.89 9.32
CA PRO A 37 23.90 -7.67 10.43
C PRO A 37 25.36 -7.45 9.98
N PHE A 38 26.08 -6.57 10.67
CA PHE A 38 27.49 -6.25 10.35
C PHE A 38 28.39 -7.47 10.47
N ASP A 39 28.26 -8.25 11.54
CA ASP A 39 29.03 -9.47 11.80
C ASP A 39 28.86 -10.51 10.69
N LEU A 40 27.67 -10.66 10.16
CA LEU A 40 27.40 -11.57 9.04
C LEU A 40 28.02 -11.05 7.73
N THR A 41 27.95 -9.73 7.47
CA THR A 41 28.63 -9.12 6.33
C THR A 41 30.16 -9.31 6.44
N GLN A 42 30.71 -9.11 7.63
CA GLN A 42 32.14 -9.28 7.91
C GLN A 42 32.59 -10.74 7.68
N GLN A 43 31.79 -11.71 8.15
CA GLN A 43 32.07 -13.14 7.95
C GLN A 43 32.11 -13.50 6.46
N ILE A 44 31.09 -13.11 5.69
CA ILE A 44 31.02 -13.39 4.25
C ILE A 44 32.19 -12.79 3.51
N LEU A 45 32.58 -11.54 3.82
CA LEU A 45 33.68 -10.87 3.14
C LEU A 45 35.05 -11.46 3.51
N ARG A 46 35.22 -11.95 4.75
CA ARG A 46 36.43 -12.71 5.16
C ARG A 46 36.60 -14.01 4.37
N GLU A 47 35.52 -14.71 4.04
CA GLU A 47 35.57 -15.92 3.18
C GLU A 47 36.10 -15.60 1.76
N HIS A 48 35.98 -14.34 1.34
CA HIS A 48 36.52 -13.82 0.07
C HIS A 48 37.85 -13.05 0.24
N ASN A 49 38.54 -13.20 1.39
CA ASN A 49 39.80 -12.51 1.72
C ASN A 49 39.66 -10.97 1.72
N ILE A 50 38.50 -10.45 2.08
CA ILE A 50 38.24 -9.02 2.22
C ILE A 50 38.01 -8.73 3.70
N GLU A 51 38.92 -7.96 4.32
CA GLU A 51 38.77 -7.48 5.68
C GLU A 51 37.97 -6.16 5.68
N ILE A 52 37.09 -6.01 6.66
CA ILE A 52 36.35 -4.78 6.92
C ILE A 52 36.75 -4.27 8.30
N ASP A 53 37.09 -3.00 8.39
CA ASP A 53 37.27 -2.32 9.66
C ASP A 53 35.90 -1.93 10.25
N GLU A 54 35.64 -2.38 11.47
CA GLU A 54 34.44 -2.05 12.23
C GLU A 54 34.35 -0.53 12.49
N ALA A 55 35.47 0.14 12.67
CA ALA A 55 35.51 1.59 12.84
C ALA A 55 35.00 2.37 11.64
N ASP A 56 35.19 1.86 10.41
CA ASP A 56 34.63 2.45 9.18
C ASP A 56 33.12 2.28 9.13
N PHE A 57 32.59 1.13 9.55
CA PHE A 57 31.15 0.91 9.64
C PHE A 57 30.50 1.82 10.71
N GLU A 58 31.11 1.91 11.90
CA GLU A 58 30.61 2.75 12.98
C GLU A 58 30.62 4.23 12.61
N LYS A 59 31.59 4.70 11.83
CA LYS A 59 31.62 6.06 11.29
C LYS A 59 30.39 6.39 10.48
N TYR A 60 30.02 5.55 9.49
CA TYR A 60 28.81 5.77 8.68
C TYR A 60 27.53 5.67 9.49
N LEU A 61 27.49 4.77 10.47
CA LEU A 61 26.37 4.67 11.41
C LEU A 61 26.22 5.94 12.27
N GLN A 62 27.34 6.51 12.73
CA GLN A 62 27.34 7.74 13.51
C GLN A 62 26.94 8.96 12.66
N GLU A 63 27.44 9.07 11.43
CA GLU A 63 27.03 10.12 10.49
C GLU A 63 25.53 10.10 10.19
N GLN A 64 24.92 8.92 10.12
CA GLN A 64 23.46 8.80 9.96
C GLN A 64 22.71 9.25 11.23
N LYS A 65 23.20 8.83 12.42
CA LYS A 65 22.62 9.25 13.70
C LYS A 65 22.66 10.77 13.88
N ASP A 66 23.76 11.40 13.45
CA ASP A 66 23.95 12.85 13.60
C ASP A 66 23.09 13.64 12.58
N ARG A 67 22.92 13.14 11.35
CA ARG A 67 21.94 13.66 10.40
C ARG A 67 20.53 13.60 10.97
N SER A 68 20.14 12.45 11.51
CA SER A 68 18.81 12.25 12.13
C SER A 68 18.59 13.15 13.36
N LYS A 69 19.63 13.46 14.14
CA LYS A 69 19.58 14.42 15.26
C LYS A 69 19.47 15.86 14.77
N GLY A 70 20.18 16.24 13.71
CA GLY A 70 20.10 17.56 13.09
C GLY A 70 18.69 17.87 12.53
N ASP A 71 18.07 16.89 11.90
CA ASP A 71 16.70 17.01 11.42
C ASP A 71 15.68 17.08 12.58
N ARG A 72 15.89 16.35 13.67
CA ARG A 72 15.09 16.47 14.91
C ARG A 72 15.20 17.86 15.53
N ALA A 73 16.39 18.42 15.64
CA ALA A 73 16.60 19.74 16.25
C ALA A 73 15.94 20.88 15.44
N LYS A 74 15.90 20.78 14.10
CA LYS A 74 15.14 21.71 13.25
C LYS A 74 13.63 21.57 13.44
N ASN A 75 13.15 20.32 13.54
CA ASN A 75 11.75 20.03 13.82
C ASN A 75 11.33 20.47 15.24
N ASP A 76 12.22 20.38 16.23
CA ASP A 76 11.95 20.78 17.62
C ASP A 76 11.76 22.30 17.75
N ALA A 77 12.55 23.13 17.05
CA ALA A 77 12.38 24.59 17.07
C ALA A 77 11.07 25.04 16.42
N THR A 78 10.72 24.44 15.28
CA THR A 78 9.42 24.69 14.61
C THR A 78 8.26 24.14 15.45
N SER A 79 8.47 23.01 16.11
CA SER A 79 7.51 22.37 17.02
C SER A 79 7.25 23.20 18.28
N ALA A 80 8.28 23.87 18.84
CA ALA A 80 8.13 24.74 20.02
C ALA A 80 7.27 25.98 19.69
N LYS A 81 7.54 26.67 18.58
CA LYS A 81 6.74 27.83 18.11
C LYS A 81 5.29 27.41 17.82
N ASN A 82 5.09 26.28 17.16
CA ASN A 82 3.77 25.73 16.91
C ASN A 82 3.04 25.39 18.20
N ASN A 83 3.70 24.81 19.20
CA ASN A 83 3.08 24.48 20.49
C ASN A 83 2.64 25.71 21.27
N GLU A 84 3.37 26.82 21.19
CA GLU A 84 3.01 28.09 21.83
C GLU A 84 1.73 28.68 21.21
N VAL A 85 1.68 28.77 19.87
CA VAL A 85 0.50 29.32 19.18
C VAL A 85 -0.76 28.50 19.48
N TRP A 86 -0.67 27.18 19.41
CA TRP A 86 -1.81 26.31 19.73
C TRP A 86 -2.21 26.36 21.22
N GLY A 87 -1.25 26.61 22.13
CA GLY A 87 -1.52 26.92 23.51
C GLY A 87 -2.35 28.18 23.67
N ASN A 88 -1.95 29.27 23.01
CA ASN A 88 -2.64 30.56 23.04
C ASN A 88 -4.06 30.46 22.44
N VAL A 89 -4.20 29.76 21.29
CA VAL A 89 -5.51 29.50 20.68
C VAL A 89 -6.41 28.74 21.63
N ALA A 90 -5.90 27.70 22.31
CA ALA A 90 -6.66 26.92 23.30
C ALA A 90 -7.13 27.76 24.45
N GLU A 91 -6.27 28.60 25.05
CA GLU A 91 -6.60 29.48 26.16
C GLU A 91 -7.63 30.54 25.76
N GLN A 92 -7.50 31.16 24.59
CA GLN A 92 -8.48 32.14 24.08
C GLN A 92 -9.85 31.50 23.85
N LEU A 93 -9.91 30.30 23.27
CA LEU A 93 -11.16 29.60 23.02
C LEU A 93 -11.82 29.18 24.37
N LYS A 94 -11.04 28.67 25.33
CA LYS A 94 -11.52 28.36 26.68
C LYS A 94 -12.02 29.60 27.43
N SER A 95 -11.33 30.73 27.32
CA SER A 95 -11.79 31.99 27.91
C SER A 95 -13.10 32.47 27.31
N LYS A 96 -13.32 32.27 26.01
CA LYS A 96 -14.49 32.76 25.28
C LYS A 96 -15.70 31.84 25.38
N TYR A 97 -15.47 30.50 25.36
CA TYR A 97 -16.55 29.52 25.24
C TYR A 97 -16.68 28.58 26.48
N GLY A 98 -15.85 28.75 27.49
CA GLY A 98 -15.85 27.99 28.75
C GLY A 98 -14.60 27.11 28.91
N THR A 99 -14.23 26.84 30.16
CA THR A 99 -13.01 26.11 30.56
C THR A 99 -12.92 24.73 29.99
N ASP A 100 -14.06 24.10 29.69
CA ASP A 100 -14.17 22.74 29.15
C ASP A 100 -14.31 22.71 27.62
N PHE A 101 -14.08 23.88 26.97
CA PHE A 101 -14.18 23.94 25.51
C PHE A 101 -13.25 22.93 24.83
N ALA A 102 -13.81 22.13 23.93
CA ALA A 102 -13.14 21.26 23.00
C ALA A 102 -13.94 21.25 21.68
N THR A 103 -13.29 20.96 20.56
CA THR A 103 -13.98 20.78 19.28
C THR A 103 -14.95 19.61 19.39
N GLU A 104 -16.25 19.82 19.07
CA GLU A 104 -17.25 18.74 19.06
C GLU A 104 -16.95 17.72 17.95
N LYS A 105 -16.91 16.42 18.32
CA LYS A 105 -16.40 15.31 17.51
C LYS A 105 -17.56 14.54 16.85
N LEU A 106 -18.13 15.06 15.76
CA LEU A 106 -19.26 14.42 15.04
C LEU A 106 -18.85 13.15 14.29
N TYR A 107 -17.58 12.98 13.98
CA TYR A 107 -17.06 11.81 13.28
C TYR A 107 -17.30 10.49 14.05
N TYR A 108 -17.36 10.49 15.37
CA TYR A 108 -17.71 9.29 16.16
C TYR A 108 -19.18 8.90 16.02
N GLN A 109 -20.04 9.83 15.62
CA GLN A 109 -21.46 9.58 15.30
C GLN A 109 -21.66 9.12 13.86
N GLY A 110 -20.56 8.93 13.10
CA GLY A 110 -20.58 8.54 11.70
C GLY A 110 -20.87 9.69 10.73
N ALA A 111 -20.87 10.96 11.19
CA ALA A 111 -21.07 12.10 10.34
C ALA A 111 -19.90 12.27 9.37
N THR A 112 -20.19 12.36 8.07
CA THR A 112 -19.24 12.71 7.01
C THR A 112 -19.40 14.14 6.50
N GLU A 113 -20.50 14.80 6.88
CA GLU A 113 -20.76 16.21 6.60
C GLU A 113 -21.31 16.94 7.83
N CYS A 114 -21.03 18.23 7.92
CA CYS A 114 -21.62 19.11 8.91
C CYS A 114 -21.53 20.59 8.49
N ASN A 115 -22.33 21.44 9.13
CA ASN A 115 -22.12 22.89 9.08
C ASN A 115 -21.43 23.29 10.39
N ALA A 116 -20.36 24.08 10.29
CA ALA A 116 -19.54 24.47 11.42
C ALA A 116 -19.18 25.95 11.36
N LYS A 117 -18.78 26.52 12.49
CA LYS A 117 -18.32 27.90 12.59
C LYS A 117 -16.81 27.95 12.75
N VAL A 118 -16.14 28.83 11.99
CA VAL A 118 -14.70 29.09 12.11
C VAL A 118 -14.45 29.89 13.39
N LEU A 119 -13.70 29.32 14.34
CA LEU A 119 -13.41 29.94 15.64
C LEU A 119 -12.03 30.60 15.69
N ALA A 120 -11.05 30.03 15.00
CA ALA A 120 -9.70 30.59 14.88
C ALA A 120 -9.06 30.13 13.57
N ILE A 121 -8.06 30.89 13.11
CA ILE A 121 -7.25 30.59 11.93
C ILE A 121 -5.78 30.74 12.32
N VAL A 122 -4.96 29.72 11.98
CA VAL A 122 -3.51 29.75 12.20
C VAL A 122 -2.79 29.60 10.86
N LYS A 123 -1.94 30.57 10.55
CA LYS A 123 -1.12 30.59 9.34
C LYS A 123 0.34 30.82 9.70
N GLU A 124 1.25 29.99 9.19
CA GLU A 124 2.71 30.10 9.41
C GLU A 124 3.13 30.26 10.88
N GLY A 125 2.37 29.62 11.79
CA GLY A 125 2.60 29.67 13.23
C GLY A 125 2.17 30.99 13.88
N GLU A 126 1.23 31.70 13.28
CA GLU A 126 0.61 32.92 13.81
C GLU A 126 -0.92 32.86 13.67
N GLN A 127 -1.64 33.41 14.64
CA GLN A 127 -3.09 33.52 14.56
C GLN A 127 -3.47 34.72 13.71
N VAL A 128 -4.39 34.51 12.76
CA VAL A 128 -4.88 35.56 11.84
C VAL A 128 -6.41 35.58 11.81
N ASP A 129 -6.99 36.69 11.41
CA ASP A 129 -8.45 36.82 11.30
C ASP A 129 -9.00 36.34 9.95
N VAL A 130 -8.16 36.28 8.91
CA VAL A 130 -8.54 35.92 7.55
C VAL A 130 -7.46 35.02 6.92
N LEU A 131 -7.87 33.95 6.28
CA LEU A 131 -7.08 33.15 5.37
C LEU A 131 -7.52 33.51 3.94
N GLN A 132 -6.61 34.10 3.14
CA GLN A 132 -6.94 34.56 1.79
C GLN A 132 -6.97 33.42 0.78
N ALA A 133 -7.69 33.61 -0.31
CA ALA A 133 -7.68 32.68 -1.43
C ALA A 133 -6.25 32.43 -1.96
N GLY A 134 -5.88 31.16 -2.14
CA GLY A 134 -4.53 30.73 -2.55
C GLY A 134 -3.58 30.45 -1.39
N GLU A 135 -3.94 30.78 -0.15
CA GLU A 135 -3.11 30.56 1.01
C GLU A 135 -3.36 29.17 1.65
N GLN A 136 -2.37 28.70 2.41
CA GLN A 136 -2.47 27.52 3.24
C GLN A 136 -2.47 27.92 4.73
N GLY A 137 -3.38 27.33 5.50
CA GLY A 137 -3.46 27.54 6.94
C GLY A 137 -4.30 26.48 7.62
N PHE A 138 -4.43 26.59 8.95
CA PHE A 138 -5.28 25.74 9.74
C PHE A 138 -6.55 26.48 10.16
N LEU A 139 -7.70 25.85 9.96
CA LEU A 139 -8.98 26.30 10.48
C LEU A 139 -9.33 25.51 11.74
N VAL A 140 -9.70 26.21 12.81
CA VAL A 140 -10.29 25.65 14.01
C VAL A 140 -11.79 25.89 13.97
N LEU A 141 -12.57 24.81 14.11
CA LEU A 141 -14.02 24.85 14.04
C LEU A 141 -14.65 24.56 15.43
N ASP A 142 -15.89 24.99 15.64
CA ASP A 142 -16.67 24.64 16.83
C ASP A 142 -16.97 23.14 16.90
N LYS A 143 -17.25 22.54 15.77
CA LYS A 143 -17.50 21.10 15.58
C LYS A 143 -16.94 20.59 14.26
N THR A 144 -16.70 19.29 14.17
CA THR A 144 -16.10 18.70 12.96
C THR A 144 -16.59 17.30 12.68
N CYS A 145 -16.73 17.01 11.37
CA CYS A 145 -16.90 15.65 10.86
C CYS A 145 -15.56 15.02 10.42
N PHE A 146 -14.42 15.72 10.53
CA PHE A 146 -13.10 15.22 10.17
C PHE A 146 -12.41 14.57 11.37
N TYR A 147 -11.90 13.35 11.19
CA TYR A 147 -11.08 12.67 12.18
C TYR A 147 -9.65 13.25 12.15
N PRO A 148 -9.09 13.63 13.30
CA PRO A 148 -7.70 14.09 13.36
C PRO A 148 -6.73 12.91 13.42
N CYS A 149 -5.56 13.06 12.77
CA CYS A 149 -4.50 12.06 12.79
C CYS A 149 -4.21 11.57 14.22
N GLY A 150 -4.21 10.26 14.42
CA GLY A 150 -3.93 9.67 15.72
C GLY A 150 -4.00 8.15 15.73
N GLY A 151 -3.26 7.50 16.65
CA GLY A 151 -3.29 6.04 16.80
C GLY A 151 -2.82 5.24 15.57
N GLY A 152 -2.05 5.85 14.66
CA GLY A 152 -1.63 5.24 13.41
C GLY A 152 -2.58 5.47 12.23
N GLU A 153 -3.77 6.04 12.46
CA GLU A 153 -4.71 6.45 11.43
C GLU A 153 -4.41 7.89 10.98
N VAL A 154 -4.39 8.13 9.66
CA VAL A 154 -4.18 9.46 9.09
C VAL A 154 -5.36 10.38 9.35
N GLY A 155 -5.11 11.69 9.33
CA GLY A 155 -6.16 12.69 9.40
C GLY A 155 -7.03 12.69 8.14
N ASP A 156 -8.33 12.95 8.34
CA ASP A 156 -9.29 13.04 7.25
C ASP A 156 -8.94 14.18 6.28
N LYS A 157 -9.16 13.91 5.01
CA LYS A 157 -9.13 14.88 3.90
C LYS A 157 -10.56 15.15 3.42
N GLY A 158 -10.73 16.24 2.70
CA GLY A 158 -12.05 16.58 2.16
C GLY A 158 -12.15 18.03 1.72
N VAL A 159 -13.31 18.65 1.95
CA VAL A 159 -13.54 20.06 1.62
C VAL A 159 -14.24 20.80 2.76
N ILE A 160 -13.88 22.06 2.95
CA ILE A 160 -14.56 23.06 3.77
C ILE A 160 -14.98 24.18 2.82
N SER A 161 -16.31 24.37 2.64
CA SER A 161 -16.89 25.22 1.60
C SER A 161 -16.33 24.86 0.22
N SER A 162 -15.56 25.72 -0.44
CA SER A 162 -14.87 25.42 -1.70
C SER A 162 -13.41 24.96 -1.51
N SER A 163 -12.86 25.09 -0.31
CA SER A 163 -11.44 24.92 0.01
C SER A 163 -11.10 23.47 0.34
N ILE A 164 -9.88 23.02 -0.03
CA ILE A 164 -9.44 21.63 0.11
C ILE A 164 -8.79 21.41 1.47
N VAL A 165 -9.32 20.46 2.25
CA VAL A 165 -8.67 19.95 3.46
C VAL A 165 -7.67 18.87 3.06
N ILE A 166 -6.40 19.11 3.34
CA ILE A 166 -5.30 18.19 3.01
C ILE A 166 -4.88 17.30 4.17
N ASP A 167 -5.17 17.72 5.41
CA ASP A 167 -4.91 16.97 6.63
C ASP A 167 -5.74 17.52 7.79
N THR A 168 -5.98 16.69 8.80
CA THR A 168 -6.66 17.07 10.05
C THR A 168 -5.82 16.60 11.23
N GLN A 169 -5.52 17.50 12.18
CA GLN A 169 -4.63 17.24 13.30
C GLN A 169 -5.27 17.64 14.63
N LYS A 170 -4.88 16.95 15.70
CA LYS A 170 -5.26 17.29 17.07
C LYS A 170 -4.16 18.11 17.74
N PHE A 171 -4.55 19.20 18.37
CA PHE A 171 -3.67 20.11 19.09
C PHE A 171 -3.98 20.18 20.59
N LYS A 172 -3.23 20.98 21.33
CA LYS A 172 -3.39 21.18 22.78
C LYS A 172 -4.83 21.58 23.13
N GLY A 173 -5.36 21.02 24.20
CA GLY A 173 -6.72 21.35 24.68
C GLY A 173 -7.86 20.71 23.89
N ASP A 174 -7.62 19.56 23.24
CA ASP A 174 -8.60 18.86 22.42
C ASP A 174 -9.14 19.66 21.21
N ILE A 175 -8.33 20.62 20.75
CA ILE A 175 -8.66 21.42 19.56
C ILE A 175 -8.26 20.65 18.32
N ILE A 176 -9.15 20.65 17.32
CA ILE A 176 -8.91 20.04 16.02
C ILE A 176 -8.68 21.14 14.98
N GLY A 177 -7.50 21.10 14.34
CA GLY A 177 -7.13 22.00 13.25
C GLY A 177 -7.18 21.28 11.91
N HIS A 178 -7.81 21.92 10.94
CA HIS A 178 -7.96 21.44 9.56
C HIS A 178 -6.95 22.18 8.67
N SER A 179 -5.94 21.50 8.16
CA SER A 179 -4.98 22.07 7.20
C SER A 179 -5.66 22.26 5.85
N VAL A 180 -5.82 23.51 5.43
CA VAL A 180 -6.65 23.89 4.28
C VAL A 180 -5.82 24.64 3.24
N ASN A 181 -6.02 24.29 1.97
CA ASN A 181 -5.64 25.13 0.83
C ASN A 181 -6.88 25.97 0.45
N ALA A 182 -6.88 27.25 0.84
CA ALA A 182 -8.02 28.14 0.66
C ALA A 182 -8.24 28.44 -0.84
N ARG A 183 -9.48 28.29 -1.31
CA ARG A 183 -9.90 28.69 -2.67
C ARG A 183 -10.73 29.98 -2.67
N GLU A 184 -11.13 30.42 -1.51
CA GLU A 184 -11.85 31.66 -1.22
C GLU A 184 -11.34 32.24 0.09
N ASP A 185 -11.60 33.51 0.35
CA ASP A 185 -11.28 34.13 1.63
C ASP A 185 -12.16 33.52 2.73
N ILE A 186 -11.52 33.05 3.81
CA ILE A 186 -12.19 32.47 4.98
C ILE A 186 -11.87 33.33 6.19
N LYS A 187 -12.89 33.74 6.95
CA LYS A 187 -12.76 34.63 8.12
C LYS A 187 -13.17 33.94 9.40
N VAL A 188 -12.57 34.37 10.49
CA VAL A 188 -13.05 33.99 11.84
C VAL A 188 -14.50 34.44 11.99
N GLY A 189 -15.36 33.51 12.39
CA GLY A 189 -16.81 33.73 12.51
C GLY A 189 -17.64 33.22 11.35
N ASP A 190 -17.05 32.87 10.23
CA ASP A 190 -17.77 32.35 9.07
C ASP A 190 -18.43 30.98 9.37
N ASN A 191 -19.61 30.77 8.79
CA ASN A 191 -20.24 29.46 8.76
C ASN A 191 -19.84 28.72 7.50
N VAL A 192 -19.29 27.53 7.66
CA VAL A 192 -18.72 26.72 6.58
C VAL A 192 -19.38 25.35 6.51
N LYS A 193 -19.56 24.83 5.30
CA LYS A 193 -19.99 23.46 5.09
C LYS A 193 -18.76 22.55 4.97
N CYS A 194 -18.74 21.49 5.76
CA CYS A 194 -17.66 20.51 5.86
C CYS A 194 -18.10 19.19 5.20
N LEU A 195 -17.21 18.55 4.44
CA LEU A 195 -17.41 17.22 3.85
C LEU A 195 -16.10 16.41 3.91
N SER A 196 -16.10 15.31 4.65
CA SER A 196 -14.96 14.39 4.83
C SER A 196 -15.01 13.21 3.86
N PHE A 197 -13.84 12.76 3.35
CA PHE A 197 -13.68 11.65 2.37
C PHE A 197 -13.10 10.36 3.00
N ARG A 198 -13.44 10.02 4.23
CA ARG A 198 -12.79 8.97 5.03
C ARG A 198 -13.16 7.50 4.77
N LYS A 199 -14.16 7.17 3.93
CA LYS A 199 -14.78 5.83 3.87
C LYS A 199 -13.76 4.67 3.86
N ARG A 200 -12.70 4.73 3.04
CA ARG A 200 -11.69 3.67 2.93
C ARG A 200 -10.81 3.53 4.16
N VAL A 201 -10.49 4.64 4.83
CA VAL A 201 -9.60 4.62 6.00
C VAL A 201 -10.21 3.81 7.15
N GLY A 202 -11.51 4.01 7.44
CA GLY A 202 -12.22 3.23 8.46
C GLY A 202 -12.28 1.73 8.17
N ASN A 203 -12.41 1.35 6.89
CA ASN A 203 -12.39 -0.04 6.47
C ASN A 203 -11.00 -0.67 6.68
N ASN A 204 -9.93 0.04 6.28
CA ASN A 204 -8.55 -0.37 6.51
C ASN A 204 -8.22 -0.48 8.00
N HIS A 205 -8.75 0.45 8.82
CA HIS A 205 -8.55 0.41 10.26
C HIS A 205 -9.25 -0.81 10.90
N THR A 206 -10.48 -1.10 10.51
CA THR A 206 -11.18 -2.31 10.98
C THR A 206 -10.44 -3.58 10.55
N ALA A 207 -9.93 -3.63 9.32
CA ALA A 207 -9.11 -4.74 8.83
C ALA A 207 -7.83 -4.94 9.66
N THR A 208 -7.26 -3.86 10.24
CA THR A 208 -6.10 -3.93 11.14
C THR A 208 -6.42 -4.71 12.41
N HIS A 209 -7.60 -4.50 13.01
CA HIS A 209 -8.06 -5.25 14.18
C HIS A 209 -8.32 -6.73 13.86
N LEU A 210 -8.95 -7.01 12.70
CA LEU A 210 -9.13 -8.39 12.24
C LEU A 210 -7.77 -9.08 12.01
N LEU A 211 -6.81 -8.37 11.40
CA LEU A 211 -5.46 -8.88 11.18
C LEU A 211 -4.77 -9.23 12.50
N GLN A 212 -4.83 -8.35 13.52
CA GLN A 212 -4.27 -8.63 14.85
C GLN A 212 -4.86 -9.90 15.44
N SER A 213 -6.18 -10.06 15.40
CA SER A 213 -6.87 -11.23 15.92
C SER A 213 -6.51 -12.51 15.14
N ALA A 214 -6.45 -12.45 13.81
CA ALA A 214 -6.04 -13.58 12.97
C ALA A 214 -4.58 -13.99 13.20
N LEU A 215 -3.67 -13.03 13.36
CA LEU A 215 -2.26 -13.31 13.70
C LEU A 215 -2.14 -14.02 15.04
N ARG A 216 -2.90 -13.60 16.06
CA ARG A 216 -2.91 -14.27 17.36
C ARG A 216 -3.45 -15.69 17.28
N LEU A 217 -4.46 -15.96 16.46
CA LEU A 217 -4.98 -17.31 16.21
C LEU A 217 -3.97 -18.22 15.50
N VAL A 218 -3.19 -17.69 14.56
CA VAL A 218 -2.27 -18.47 13.73
C VAL A 218 -0.89 -18.64 14.38
N LEU A 219 -0.36 -17.56 14.98
CA LEU A 219 1.01 -17.49 15.51
C LEU A 219 1.06 -17.62 17.04
N GLY A 220 -0.08 -17.47 17.72
CA GLY A 220 -0.21 -17.56 19.17
C GLY A 220 -0.50 -16.21 19.86
N GLU A 221 -1.02 -16.27 21.07
CA GLU A 221 -1.49 -15.13 21.85
C GLU A 221 -0.40 -14.13 22.24
N GLN A 222 0.87 -14.51 22.18
CA GLN A 222 2.05 -13.67 22.45
C GLN A 222 2.28 -12.60 21.37
N VAL A 223 1.59 -12.69 20.23
CA VAL A 223 1.68 -11.65 19.17
C VAL A 223 1.09 -10.34 19.67
N GLN A 224 1.91 -9.30 19.63
CA GLN A 224 1.58 -7.94 20.07
C GLN A 224 1.82 -6.94 18.95
N GLN A 225 0.95 -5.96 18.82
CA GLN A 225 1.18 -4.79 17.97
C GLN A 225 2.39 -4.01 18.46
N LYS A 226 3.29 -3.65 17.55
CA LYS A 226 4.46 -2.77 17.80
C LYS A 226 4.31 -1.43 17.07
N GLY A 227 3.40 -1.32 16.11
CA GLY A 227 3.05 -0.12 15.38
C GLY A 227 1.99 -0.41 14.34
N SER A 228 1.30 0.65 13.91
CA SER A 228 0.35 0.59 12.80
C SER A 228 0.36 1.89 12.02
N TYR A 229 -0.05 1.81 10.76
CA TYR A 229 -0.31 2.96 9.92
C TYR A 229 -1.46 2.60 8.97
N VAL A 230 -2.44 3.50 8.87
CA VAL A 230 -3.67 3.29 8.09
C VAL A 230 -3.98 4.55 7.30
N ASP A 231 -4.12 4.42 5.99
CA ASP A 231 -4.55 5.49 5.08
C ASP A 231 -5.62 5.00 4.09
N GLU A 232 -5.94 5.80 3.08
CA GLU A 232 -6.91 5.47 2.04
C GLU A 232 -6.45 4.36 1.08
N ASN A 233 -5.15 4.06 1.03
CA ASN A 233 -4.56 3.08 0.10
C ASN A 233 -4.46 1.69 0.70
N GLY A 234 -4.29 1.59 2.03
CA GLY A 234 -4.13 0.31 2.71
C GLY A 234 -3.74 0.45 4.17
N LEU A 235 -3.15 -0.61 4.69
CA LEU A 235 -2.69 -0.66 6.06
C LEU A 235 -1.28 -1.25 6.17
N ARG A 236 -0.59 -0.85 7.22
CA ARG A 236 0.68 -1.39 7.65
C ARG A 236 0.59 -1.76 9.12
N PHE A 237 1.00 -2.98 9.44
CA PHE A 237 0.91 -3.53 10.78
C PHE A 237 2.25 -4.14 11.20
N ASP A 238 2.83 -3.62 12.26
CA ASP A 238 4.07 -4.10 12.85
C ASP A 238 3.74 -4.95 14.08
N PHE A 239 4.28 -6.17 14.15
CA PHE A 239 3.98 -7.12 15.20
C PHE A 239 5.22 -7.86 15.71
N SER A 240 5.14 -8.36 16.95
CA SER A 240 6.23 -9.13 17.57
C SER A 240 6.30 -10.53 16.97
N SER A 241 7.45 -10.88 16.37
CA SER A 241 7.79 -12.24 15.94
C SER A 241 9.29 -12.36 15.75
N THR A 242 9.86 -13.48 16.17
CA THR A 242 11.28 -13.79 16.03
C THR A 242 11.64 -14.45 14.70
N ARG A 243 10.63 -14.83 13.90
CA ARG A 243 10.80 -15.49 12.60
C ARG A 243 9.85 -14.91 11.54
N ALA A 244 10.16 -15.16 10.28
CA ALA A 244 9.24 -14.91 9.17
C ALA A 244 8.00 -15.82 9.26
N MET A 245 6.88 -15.36 8.77
CA MET A 245 5.70 -16.20 8.54
C MET A 245 5.96 -17.12 7.36
N THR A 246 5.42 -18.34 7.44
CA THR A 246 5.40 -19.23 6.27
C THR A 246 4.30 -18.81 5.29
N ALA A 247 4.39 -19.29 4.05
CA ALA A 247 3.35 -19.02 3.03
C ALA A 247 1.98 -19.55 3.47
N GLU A 248 1.96 -20.71 4.17
CA GLU A 248 0.75 -21.34 4.70
C GLU A 248 0.14 -20.48 5.83
N GLU A 249 0.99 -19.92 6.71
CA GLU A 249 0.53 -19.02 7.78
C GLU A 249 -0.06 -17.73 7.22
N ILE A 250 0.59 -17.10 6.23
CA ILE A 250 0.08 -15.91 5.54
C ILE A 250 -1.28 -16.21 4.92
N LYS A 251 -1.37 -17.31 4.15
CA LYS A 251 -2.62 -17.75 3.54
C LYS A 251 -3.72 -17.99 4.57
N LYS A 252 -3.38 -18.64 5.70
CA LYS A 252 -4.33 -18.91 6.77
C LYS A 252 -4.87 -17.63 7.41
N VAL A 253 -4.01 -16.63 7.63
CA VAL A 253 -4.42 -15.32 8.14
C VAL A 253 -5.36 -14.63 7.15
N GLU A 254 -5.06 -14.64 5.84
CA GLU A 254 -5.94 -14.08 4.82
C GLU A 254 -7.30 -14.80 4.77
N GLU A 255 -7.32 -16.12 4.84
CA GLU A 255 -8.55 -16.92 4.85
C GLU A 255 -9.44 -16.59 6.06
N ILE A 256 -8.83 -16.44 7.25
CA ILE A 256 -9.56 -16.08 8.48
C ILE A 256 -10.17 -14.67 8.35
N VAL A 257 -9.37 -13.69 7.96
CA VAL A 257 -9.85 -12.29 7.83
C VAL A 257 -10.94 -12.19 6.78
N ASN A 258 -10.77 -12.80 5.60
CA ASN A 258 -11.79 -12.79 4.55
C ASN A 258 -13.05 -13.59 4.95
N GLY A 259 -12.90 -14.63 5.77
CA GLY A 259 -14.04 -15.33 6.37
C GLY A 259 -14.88 -14.40 7.24
N TRP A 260 -14.25 -13.66 8.14
CA TRP A 260 -14.95 -12.67 8.98
C TRP A 260 -15.54 -11.50 8.18
N ILE A 261 -14.91 -11.10 7.08
CA ILE A 261 -15.48 -10.11 6.14
C ILE A 261 -16.76 -10.65 5.50
N ALA A 262 -16.73 -11.89 5.02
CA ALA A 262 -17.90 -12.55 4.39
C ALA A 262 -19.06 -12.80 5.37
N ASP A 263 -18.77 -12.86 6.66
CA ASP A 263 -19.77 -13.06 7.71
C ASP A 263 -20.53 -11.78 8.09
N TYR A 264 -20.13 -10.60 7.61
CA TYR A 264 -20.75 -9.30 7.90
C TYR A 264 -20.91 -9.02 9.40
N LEU A 265 -19.85 -9.26 10.16
CA LEU A 265 -19.85 -9.18 11.62
C LEU A 265 -20.01 -7.74 12.11
N LEU A 266 -20.76 -7.57 13.20
CA LEU A 266 -20.99 -6.26 13.81
C LEU A 266 -19.70 -5.69 14.42
N VAL A 267 -19.42 -4.42 14.12
CA VAL A 267 -18.34 -3.64 14.76
C VAL A 267 -18.97 -2.64 15.71
N SER A 268 -18.68 -2.79 16.99
CA SER A 268 -19.16 -1.91 18.06
C SER A 268 -18.02 -1.04 18.59
N ALA A 269 -18.30 0.22 18.87
CA ALA A 269 -17.34 1.15 19.44
C ALA A 269 -18.01 1.95 20.56
N VAL A 270 -17.62 1.73 21.80
CA VAL A 270 -18.25 2.29 22.98
C VAL A 270 -17.21 2.95 23.89
N GLU A 271 -17.55 4.14 24.40
CA GLU A 271 -16.77 4.78 25.48
C GLU A 271 -17.21 4.22 26.83
N MET A 272 -16.21 3.84 27.63
CA MET A 272 -16.43 3.30 28.98
C MET A 272 -15.28 3.70 29.92
N SER A 273 -15.40 3.40 31.19
CA SER A 273 -14.29 3.59 32.14
C SER A 273 -13.15 2.57 31.82
N LYS A 274 -11.90 2.97 32.12
CA LYS A 274 -10.75 2.06 31.94
C LYS A 274 -10.96 0.76 32.72
N SER A 275 -11.52 0.80 33.91
CA SER A 275 -11.80 -0.38 34.73
C SER A 275 -12.86 -1.32 34.15
N GLU A 276 -13.85 -0.81 33.41
CA GLU A 276 -14.83 -1.64 32.69
C GLU A 276 -14.16 -2.30 31.46
N ALA A 277 -13.35 -1.56 30.73
CA ALA A 277 -12.62 -2.06 29.58
C ALA A 277 -11.61 -3.16 29.94
N GLU A 278 -10.94 -3.04 31.09
CA GLU A 278 -10.03 -4.08 31.61
C GLU A 278 -10.77 -5.39 31.93
N LYS A 279 -12.02 -5.32 32.45
CA LYS A 279 -12.85 -6.51 32.69
C LYS A 279 -13.25 -7.24 31.41
N LEU A 280 -13.24 -6.54 30.26
CA LEU A 280 -13.47 -7.15 28.95
C LEU A 280 -12.20 -7.78 28.37
N ASN A 281 -11.06 -7.79 29.08
CA ASN A 281 -9.74 -8.19 28.58
C ASN A 281 -9.35 -7.48 27.28
N ALA A 282 -9.74 -6.21 27.13
CA ALA A 282 -9.47 -5.42 25.96
C ALA A 282 -7.96 -5.21 25.79
N LEU A 283 -7.44 -5.49 24.60
CA LEU A 283 -6.02 -5.32 24.28
C LEU A 283 -5.68 -3.82 24.30
N HIS A 284 -4.60 -3.48 24.98
CA HIS A 284 -4.04 -2.14 25.05
C HIS A 284 -2.52 -2.21 25.00
N PHE A 285 -1.93 -1.50 24.04
CA PHE A 285 -0.49 -1.61 23.77
C PHE A 285 0.31 -0.34 24.11
N PHE A 286 -0.34 0.73 24.61
CA PHE A 286 0.26 2.04 24.85
C PHE A 286 -0.17 2.60 26.21
N GLU A 287 0.17 1.93 27.30
CA GLU A 287 -0.33 2.17 28.66
C GLU A 287 -0.27 3.63 29.14
N ASP A 288 0.78 4.37 28.77
CA ASP A 288 1.00 5.75 29.21
C ASP A 288 0.08 6.80 28.55
N LYS A 289 -0.79 6.40 27.61
CA LYS A 289 -1.61 7.34 26.82
C LYS A 289 -3.09 7.35 27.16
N TYR A 290 -3.56 6.46 28.03
CA TYR A 290 -4.98 6.29 28.30
C TYR A 290 -5.44 7.04 29.55
N GLY A 291 -6.52 7.85 29.41
CA GLY A 291 -7.19 8.53 30.49
C GLY A 291 -8.14 7.60 31.26
N GLU A 292 -8.95 8.19 32.16
CA GLU A 292 -9.97 7.46 32.93
C GLU A 292 -11.09 6.87 32.06
N LYS A 293 -11.40 7.53 30.93
CA LYS A 293 -12.34 7.05 29.92
C LYS A 293 -11.59 6.61 28.69
N VAL A 294 -11.94 5.46 28.17
CA VAL A 294 -11.35 4.85 26.98
C VAL A 294 -12.45 4.43 26.00
N ARG A 295 -12.13 4.47 24.71
CA ARG A 295 -13.00 3.94 23.69
C ARG A 295 -12.55 2.52 23.36
N VAL A 296 -13.48 1.56 23.45
CA VAL A 296 -13.27 0.14 23.16
C VAL A 296 -13.97 -0.20 21.87
N VAL A 297 -13.22 -0.79 20.93
CA VAL A 297 -13.75 -1.33 19.67
C VAL A 297 -13.80 -2.85 19.77
N GLN A 298 -14.96 -3.41 19.46
CA GLN A 298 -15.21 -4.85 19.49
C GLN A 298 -15.81 -5.31 18.17
N VAL A 299 -15.37 -6.47 17.72
CA VAL A 299 -15.98 -7.20 16.60
C VAL A 299 -16.53 -8.52 17.15
N PHE A 300 -17.82 -8.79 16.91
CA PHE A 300 -18.50 -9.96 17.42
C PHE A 300 -18.77 -10.98 16.31
N ASP A 301 -18.53 -12.24 16.58
CA ASP A 301 -18.97 -13.32 15.71
C ASP A 301 -20.50 -13.51 15.76
N ARG A 302 -21.03 -14.43 14.97
CA ARG A 302 -22.46 -14.71 14.90
C ARG A 302 -23.05 -15.32 16.19
N SER A 303 -22.20 -15.84 17.08
CA SER A 303 -22.61 -16.36 18.39
C SER A 303 -22.67 -15.26 19.46
N GLY A 304 -22.20 -14.05 19.14
CA GLY A 304 -22.05 -12.95 20.08
C GLY A 304 -20.73 -12.98 20.87
N THR A 305 -19.77 -13.84 20.48
CA THR A 305 -18.44 -13.88 21.08
C THR A 305 -17.55 -12.83 20.40
N ALA A 306 -16.82 -12.04 21.21
CA ALA A 306 -15.90 -11.04 20.66
C ALA A 306 -14.65 -11.71 20.07
N ILE A 307 -14.41 -11.54 18.79
CA ILE A 307 -13.20 -11.98 18.09
C ILE A 307 -12.07 -10.93 18.14
N SER A 308 -12.42 -9.67 18.36
CA SER A 308 -11.48 -8.58 18.64
C SER A 308 -12.07 -7.68 19.72
N THR A 309 -11.27 -7.25 20.68
CA THR A 309 -11.63 -6.28 21.72
C THR A 309 -10.39 -5.45 22.04
N GLU A 310 -10.38 -4.18 21.63
CA GLU A 310 -9.17 -3.34 21.68
C GLU A 310 -9.49 -1.89 22.07
N PHE A 311 -8.57 -1.24 22.81
CA PHE A 311 -8.63 0.21 23.03
C PHE A 311 -8.28 0.91 21.72
N CYS A 312 -9.24 1.60 21.14
CA CYS A 312 -9.05 2.29 19.88
C CYS A 312 -9.86 3.57 19.75
N GLY A 313 -9.18 4.69 19.52
CA GLY A 313 -9.79 5.99 19.25
C GLY A 313 -10.09 6.26 17.77
N GLY A 314 -9.74 5.34 16.85
CA GLY A 314 -9.89 5.53 15.41
C GLY A 314 -11.31 5.31 14.88
N ILE A 315 -11.49 5.55 13.61
CA ILE A 315 -12.77 5.35 12.92
C ILE A 315 -12.83 3.94 12.32
N HIS A 316 -14.01 3.34 12.42
CA HIS A 316 -14.23 1.96 11.98
C HIS A 316 -15.44 1.83 11.05
N ALA A 317 -15.44 0.77 10.24
CA ALA A 317 -16.61 0.28 9.53
C ALA A 317 -17.71 -0.09 10.53
N LYS A 318 -18.97 -0.07 10.13
CA LYS A 318 -20.11 -0.49 10.97
C LYS A 318 -20.22 -2.01 11.07
N ASN A 319 -19.79 -2.69 10.02
CA ASN A 319 -19.68 -4.15 9.94
C ASN A 319 -18.50 -4.55 9.08
N THR A 320 -18.02 -5.76 9.25
CA THR A 320 -16.82 -6.26 8.53
C THR A 320 -17.03 -6.38 7.02
N GLY A 321 -18.27 -6.54 6.54
CA GLY A 321 -18.58 -6.63 5.10
C GLY A 321 -18.27 -5.34 4.33
N GLU A 322 -18.22 -4.17 5.01
CA GLU A 322 -17.82 -2.91 4.37
C GLU A 322 -16.33 -2.90 3.93
N ILE A 323 -15.52 -3.81 4.46
CA ILE A 323 -14.11 -3.99 4.07
C ILE A 323 -14.01 -4.61 2.66
N GLU A 324 -15.04 -5.38 2.24
CA GLU A 324 -15.19 -6.05 0.94
C GLU A 324 -14.22 -7.23 0.73
N ALA A 325 -12.90 -7.00 0.81
CA ALA A 325 -11.85 -8.00 0.68
C ALA A 325 -10.59 -7.57 1.43
N PHE A 326 -9.72 -8.53 1.76
CA PHE A 326 -8.43 -8.31 2.41
C PHE A 326 -7.34 -9.14 1.73
N ALA A 327 -6.19 -8.54 1.43
CA ALA A 327 -5.03 -9.22 0.88
C ALA A 327 -3.73 -8.72 1.51
N ILE A 328 -2.84 -9.64 1.89
CA ILE A 328 -1.49 -9.32 2.36
C ILE A 328 -0.59 -9.11 1.13
N GLU A 329 -0.06 -7.91 0.98
CA GLU A 329 0.86 -7.54 -0.11
C GLU A 329 2.28 -7.99 0.21
N SER A 330 2.73 -7.82 1.46
CA SER A 330 4.08 -8.21 1.88
C SER A 330 4.17 -8.49 3.37
N GLU A 331 5.11 -9.37 3.75
CA GLU A 331 5.55 -9.64 5.12
C GLU A 331 7.06 -9.61 5.18
N LYS A 332 7.66 -8.76 6.06
CA LYS A 332 9.11 -8.59 6.15
C LYS A 332 9.59 -8.21 7.56
N GLY A 333 10.85 -8.52 7.87
CA GLY A 333 11.52 -8.03 9.08
C GLY A 333 11.84 -6.54 8.99
N ILE A 334 11.65 -5.82 10.09
CA ILE A 334 11.98 -4.38 10.20
C ILE A 334 12.89 -4.06 11.38
N GLY A 335 13.19 -5.04 12.20
CA GLY A 335 14.04 -4.93 13.37
C GLY A 335 14.10 -6.26 14.12
N SER A 336 14.94 -6.34 15.14
CA SER A 336 15.04 -7.55 15.97
C SER A 336 13.72 -7.84 16.66
N GLY A 337 13.14 -9.01 16.39
CA GLY A 337 11.87 -9.46 16.97
C GLY A 337 10.63 -8.71 16.48
N VAL A 338 10.73 -7.89 15.40
CA VAL A 338 9.60 -7.14 14.84
C VAL A 338 9.45 -7.41 13.34
N ARG A 339 8.25 -7.79 12.95
CA ARG A 339 7.85 -8.04 11.57
C ARG A 339 6.79 -7.06 11.13
N ARG A 340 6.73 -6.75 9.85
CA ARG A 340 5.78 -5.83 9.24
C ARG A 340 4.96 -6.55 8.18
N ILE A 341 3.65 -6.42 8.27
CA ILE A 341 2.72 -6.73 7.20
C ILE A 341 2.25 -5.43 6.55
N THR A 342 2.25 -5.40 5.21
CA THR A 342 1.51 -4.42 4.40
C THR A 342 0.33 -5.15 3.79
N ALA A 343 -0.88 -4.60 3.91
CA ALA A 343 -2.09 -5.22 3.39
C ALA A 343 -3.04 -4.19 2.78
N LEU A 344 -3.90 -4.67 1.90
CA LEU A 344 -4.87 -3.91 1.12
C LEU A 344 -6.29 -4.38 1.43
N THR A 345 -7.28 -3.51 1.23
CA THR A 345 -8.71 -3.86 1.31
C THR A 345 -9.48 -3.44 0.06
N GLY A 346 -10.73 -3.88 -0.05
CA GLY A 346 -11.66 -3.48 -1.10
C GLY A 346 -11.16 -3.84 -2.50
N GLU A 347 -11.38 -2.96 -3.46
CA GLU A 347 -10.98 -3.16 -4.86
C GLU A 347 -9.48 -3.47 -5.03
N ASN A 348 -8.61 -2.82 -4.24
CA ASN A 348 -7.17 -3.05 -4.30
C ASN A 348 -6.82 -4.48 -3.85
N ALA A 349 -7.46 -4.99 -2.79
CA ALA A 349 -7.31 -6.37 -2.36
C ALA A 349 -7.87 -7.36 -3.39
N CYS A 350 -9.05 -7.07 -3.96
CA CYS A 350 -9.65 -7.90 -5.01
C CYS A 350 -8.71 -8.04 -6.22
N ALA A 351 -8.06 -6.94 -6.62
CA ALA A 351 -7.08 -6.96 -7.72
C ALA A 351 -5.88 -7.87 -7.40
N VAL A 352 -5.33 -7.78 -6.18
CA VAL A 352 -4.21 -8.63 -5.74
C VAL A 352 -4.63 -10.09 -5.66
N LEU A 353 -5.79 -10.40 -5.07
CA LEU A 353 -6.29 -11.78 -4.95
C LEU A 353 -6.62 -12.41 -6.32
N ALA A 354 -7.16 -11.63 -7.26
CA ALA A 354 -7.38 -12.08 -8.64
C ALA A 354 -6.05 -12.36 -9.34
N ASN A 355 -5.08 -11.45 -9.21
CA ASN A 355 -3.74 -11.61 -9.76
C ASN A 355 -3.01 -12.84 -9.18
N PHE A 356 -3.14 -13.10 -7.87
CA PHE A 356 -2.56 -14.29 -7.23
C PHE A 356 -3.18 -15.60 -7.75
N ARG A 357 -4.50 -15.63 -7.96
CA ARG A 357 -5.19 -16.81 -8.55
C ARG A 357 -4.69 -17.08 -9.97
N ASP A 358 -4.57 -16.04 -10.78
CA ASP A 358 -4.11 -16.16 -12.17
C ASP A 358 -2.61 -16.51 -12.23
N MET A 359 -1.77 -15.95 -11.36
CA MET A 359 -0.34 -16.32 -11.26
C MET A 359 -0.17 -17.76 -10.79
N LYS A 360 -0.90 -18.21 -9.76
CA LYS A 360 -0.83 -19.60 -9.28
C LYS A 360 -1.28 -20.58 -10.34
N SER A 361 -2.40 -20.30 -11.01
CA SER A 361 -2.90 -21.09 -12.14
C SER A 361 -1.88 -21.12 -13.27
N SER A 362 -1.28 -19.99 -13.62
CA SER A 362 -0.24 -19.90 -14.66
C SER A 362 1.04 -20.64 -14.26
N PHE A 363 1.43 -20.58 -12.98
CA PHE A 363 2.61 -21.31 -12.47
C PHE A 363 2.40 -22.83 -12.46
N GLU A 364 1.23 -23.31 -12.02
CA GLU A 364 0.90 -24.74 -12.06
C GLU A 364 0.87 -25.27 -13.49
N LEU A 365 0.25 -24.53 -14.41
CA LEU A 365 0.25 -24.86 -15.85
C LEU A 365 1.65 -24.85 -16.45
N MET A 366 2.51 -23.87 -16.05
CA MET A 366 3.90 -23.81 -16.48
C MET A 366 4.68 -25.03 -15.97
N LYS A 367 4.48 -25.39 -14.71
CA LYS A 367 5.08 -26.56 -14.08
C LYS A 367 4.67 -27.87 -14.77
N GLU A 368 3.37 -28.05 -15.05
CA GLU A 368 2.85 -29.20 -15.80
C GLU A 368 3.42 -29.25 -17.20
N GLU A 369 3.53 -28.11 -17.89
CA GLU A 369 4.13 -28.03 -19.23
C GLU A 369 5.61 -28.36 -19.18
N MET A 370 6.36 -27.87 -18.19
CA MET A 370 7.78 -28.19 -18.00
C MET A 370 8.02 -29.67 -17.70
N MET A 371 7.11 -30.34 -16.97
CA MET A 371 7.20 -31.78 -16.67
C MET A 371 7.06 -32.67 -17.91
N LYS A 372 6.52 -32.16 -19.02
CA LYS A 372 6.47 -32.89 -20.31
C LYS A 372 7.84 -33.05 -20.97
N TYR A 373 8.84 -32.27 -20.54
CA TYR A 373 10.18 -32.31 -21.13
C TYR A 373 11.07 -33.31 -20.36
N LYS A 374 11.56 -34.31 -21.08
CA LYS A 374 12.34 -35.43 -20.52
C LYS A 374 13.80 -35.11 -20.19
N SER A 375 14.29 -33.89 -20.49
CA SER A 375 15.66 -33.50 -20.20
C SER A 375 15.78 -32.02 -19.83
N SER A 376 16.78 -31.69 -19.01
CA SER A 376 17.12 -30.32 -18.63
C SER A 376 17.52 -29.43 -19.82
N SER A 377 18.09 -30.00 -20.86
CA SER A 377 18.46 -29.28 -22.10
C SER A 377 17.22 -28.83 -22.88
N ALA A 378 16.18 -29.68 -22.98
CA ALA A 378 14.91 -29.31 -23.62
C ALA A 378 14.15 -28.23 -22.85
N VAL A 379 14.22 -28.22 -21.54
CA VAL A 379 13.69 -27.15 -20.67
C VAL A 379 14.45 -25.85 -20.92
N ALA A 380 15.79 -25.89 -20.96
CA ALA A 380 16.62 -24.71 -21.17
C ALA A 380 16.37 -24.07 -22.55
N GLU A 381 16.28 -24.89 -23.61
CA GLU A 381 15.95 -24.42 -24.96
C GLU A 381 14.59 -23.73 -25.03
N ARG A 382 13.60 -24.28 -24.31
CA ARG A 382 12.27 -23.71 -24.26
C ARG A 382 12.24 -22.37 -23.51
N MET A 383 12.94 -22.30 -22.38
CA MET A 383 13.09 -21.06 -21.62
C MET A 383 13.79 -19.98 -22.44
N GLU A 384 14.83 -20.32 -23.18
CA GLU A 384 15.52 -19.39 -24.08
C GLU A 384 14.55 -18.78 -25.12
N LYS A 385 13.66 -19.58 -25.70
CA LYS A 385 12.64 -19.10 -26.66
C LYS A 385 11.66 -18.12 -26.00
N VAL A 386 11.24 -18.40 -24.76
CA VAL A 386 10.37 -17.51 -23.97
C VAL A 386 11.07 -16.19 -23.64
N PHE A 387 12.34 -16.24 -23.23
CA PHE A 387 13.11 -15.02 -22.98
C PHE A 387 13.31 -14.19 -24.26
N LYS A 388 13.68 -14.80 -25.36
CA LYS A 388 13.79 -14.13 -26.68
C LYS A 388 12.46 -13.48 -27.10
N MET A 389 11.33 -14.13 -26.85
CA MET A 389 10.01 -13.54 -27.11
C MET A 389 9.78 -12.30 -26.23
N ARG A 390 10.19 -12.33 -24.96
CA ARG A 390 10.07 -11.18 -24.06
C ARG A 390 10.88 -9.98 -24.54
N ASP A 391 12.04 -10.20 -25.13
CA ASP A 391 12.91 -9.15 -25.67
C ASP A 391 12.28 -8.43 -26.89
N THR A 392 11.25 -9.01 -27.51
CA THR A 392 10.50 -8.38 -28.62
C THR A 392 9.39 -7.43 -28.16
N ALA A 393 9.21 -7.24 -26.84
CA ALA A 393 8.11 -6.48 -26.29
C ALA A 393 8.05 -5.03 -26.80
N GLN A 394 6.91 -4.63 -27.35
CA GLN A 394 6.61 -3.29 -27.83
C GLN A 394 5.28 -2.81 -27.24
N LEU A 395 5.22 -1.55 -26.80
CA LEU A 395 3.98 -0.93 -26.38
C LEU A 395 3.34 -0.20 -27.56
N VAL A 396 2.19 -0.69 -28.02
CA VAL A 396 1.47 -0.15 -29.19
C VAL A 396 0.02 0.14 -28.81
N SER A 397 -0.41 1.38 -28.94
CA SER A 397 -1.77 1.84 -28.57
C SER A 397 -2.20 1.42 -27.14
N GLY A 398 -1.26 1.31 -26.20
CA GLY A 398 -1.54 0.86 -24.84
C GLY A 398 -1.56 -0.65 -24.62
N VAL A 399 -1.34 -1.45 -25.67
CA VAL A 399 -1.23 -2.92 -25.62
C VAL A 399 0.24 -3.33 -25.68
N ILE A 400 0.69 -4.24 -24.82
CA ILE A 400 2.02 -4.85 -24.92
C ILE A 400 1.95 -5.96 -25.97
N TYR A 401 2.69 -5.79 -27.05
CA TYR A 401 2.81 -6.78 -28.13
C TYR A 401 4.14 -7.54 -28.01
N LEU A 402 4.07 -8.87 -28.08
CA LEU A 402 5.24 -9.75 -28.13
C LEU A 402 5.14 -10.70 -29.33
N GLN A 403 6.30 -11.04 -29.90
CA GLN A 403 6.39 -11.97 -31.01
C GLN A 403 7.33 -13.14 -30.69
N GLY A 404 6.86 -14.36 -30.87
CA GLY A 404 7.64 -15.58 -30.62
C GLY A 404 7.73 -16.48 -31.84
N ARG A 405 8.62 -17.48 -31.78
CA ARG A 405 8.71 -18.55 -32.75
C ARG A 405 8.81 -19.91 -32.08
N ASP A 406 8.08 -20.89 -32.62
CA ASP A 406 8.08 -22.27 -32.14
C ASP A 406 7.84 -22.40 -30.63
N ILE A 407 6.82 -21.68 -30.16
CA ILE A 407 6.32 -21.67 -28.76
C ILE A 407 4.90 -22.25 -28.76
N SER A 408 4.62 -23.19 -27.87
CA SER A 408 3.28 -23.80 -27.79
C SER A 408 2.21 -22.81 -27.39
N GLN A 409 0.97 -23.05 -27.84
CA GLN A 409 -0.18 -22.19 -27.53
C GLN A 409 -0.41 -22.06 -26.03
N GLU A 410 -0.20 -23.13 -25.26
CA GLU A 410 -0.33 -23.14 -23.79
C GLU A 410 0.68 -22.18 -23.14
N VAL A 411 1.94 -22.24 -23.54
CA VAL A 411 2.99 -21.33 -23.05
C VAL A 411 2.71 -19.88 -23.43
N VAL A 412 2.22 -19.62 -24.64
CA VAL A 412 1.81 -18.27 -25.07
C VAL A 412 0.72 -17.71 -24.17
N LYS A 413 -0.31 -18.49 -23.85
CA LYS A 413 -1.40 -18.08 -22.95
C LYS A 413 -0.90 -17.78 -21.54
N ILE A 414 0.01 -18.62 -21.00
CA ILE A 414 0.60 -18.43 -19.68
C ILE A 414 1.41 -17.13 -19.63
N VAL A 415 2.30 -16.93 -20.62
CA VAL A 415 3.16 -15.74 -20.67
C VAL A 415 2.34 -14.47 -20.84
N ALA A 416 1.33 -14.48 -21.73
CA ALA A 416 0.45 -13.33 -21.94
C ALA A 416 -0.27 -12.89 -20.64
N ARG A 417 -0.82 -13.84 -19.91
CA ARG A 417 -1.49 -13.57 -18.64
C ARG A 417 -0.50 -13.07 -17.57
N SER A 418 0.67 -13.69 -17.45
CA SER A 418 1.68 -13.28 -16.48
C SER A 418 2.20 -11.87 -16.75
N VAL A 419 2.42 -11.50 -18.03
CA VAL A 419 2.84 -10.14 -18.40
C VAL A 419 1.70 -9.15 -18.16
N MET A 420 0.45 -9.48 -18.53
CA MET A 420 -0.71 -8.63 -18.28
C MET A 420 -0.85 -8.30 -16.78
N VAL A 421 -0.75 -9.31 -15.93
CA VAL A 421 -0.84 -9.14 -14.47
C VAL A 421 0.29 -8.26 -13.94
N LYS A 422 1.53 -8.52 -14.39
CA LYS A 422 2.70 -7.77 -13.93
C LYS A 422 2.68 -6.30 -14.35
N GLU A 423 2.30 -6.03 -15.60
CA GLU A 423 2.39 -4.70 -16.20
C GLU A 423 1.07 -3.90 -16.09
N GLY A 424 -0.02 -4.54 -15.64
CA GLY A 424 -1.35 -3.93 -15.56
C GLY A 424 -1.94 -3.47 -16.91
N LYS A 425 -1.44 -4.04 -18.02
CA LYS A 425 -1.80 -3.63 -19.38
C LYS A 425 -2.29 -4.82 -20.21
N PRO A 426 -3.14 -4.58 -21.22
CA PRO A 426 -3.47 -5.60 -22.20
C PRO A 426 -2.22 -6.18 -22.87
N VAL A 427 -2.23 -7.47 -23.14
CA VAL A 427 -1.10 -8.17 -23.77
C VAL A 427 -1.59 -8.95 -24.98
N MET A 428 -0.89 -8.81 -26.10
CA MET A 428 -1.07 -9.59 -27.30
C MET A 428 0.23 -10.33 -27.63
N ILE A 429 0.15 -11.62 -27.87
CA ILE A 429 1.28 -12.44 -28.33
C ILE A 429 0.92 -13.10 -29.65
N SER A 430 1.81 -12.98 -30.63
CA SER A 430 1.77 -13.80 -31.85
C SER A 430 2.97 -14.76 -31.86
N THR A 431 2.75 -15.97 -32.35
CA THR A 431 3.82 -16.97 -32.57
C THR A 431 3.57 -17.75 -33.84
N GLU A 432 4.65 -18.16 -34.49
CA GLU A 432 4.65 -19.02 -35.67
C GLU A 432 5.35 -20.33 -35.31
N ASP A 433 4.73 -21.46 -35.62
CA ASP A 433 5.33 -22.78 -35.42
C ASP A 433 6.24 -23.20 -36.61
N LYS A 434 6.88 -24.37 -36.48
CA LYS A 434 7.77 -24.93 -37.55
C LYS A 434 7.05 -25.25 -38.86
N ASN A 435 5.72 -25.34 -38.84
CA ASN A 435 4.87 -25.68 -40.00
C ASN A 435 4.26 -24.43 -40.64
N GLY A 436 4.64 -23.22 -40.19
CA GLY A 436 4.08 -21.96 -40.65
C GLY A 436 2.65 -21.69 -40.16
N GLU A 437 2.20 -22.39 -39.08
CA GLU A 437 0.96 -22.07 -38.44
C GLU A 437 1.18 -20.93 -37.41
N CYS A 438 0.42 -19.87 -37.58
CA CYS A 438 0.46 -18.69 -36.70
C CYS A 438 -0.64 -18.79 -35.66
N PHE A 439 -0.28 -18.56 -34.40
CA PHE A 439 -1.18 -18.44 -33.26
C PHE A 439 -1.09 -17.05 -32.69
N CYS A 440 -2.22 -16.38 -32.53
CA CYS A 440 -2.33 -15.09 -31.89
C CYS A 440 -3.25 -15.20 -30.66
N TYR A 441 -2.79 -14.65 -29.55
CA TYR A 441 -3.55 -14.60 -28.31
C TYR A 441 -3.52 -13.17 -27.75
N ILE A 442 -4.70 -12.65 -27.41
CA ILE A 442 -4.86 -11.35 -26.73
C ILE A 442 -5.63 -11.53 -25.45
N VAL A 443 -5.19 -10.85 -24.41
CA VAL A 443 -5.82 -10.85 -23.08
C VAL A 443 -5.75 -9.46 -22.47
N CYS A 444 -6.82 -9.07 -21.76
CA CYS A 444 -6.91 -7.79 -21.07
C CYS A 444 -7.68 -7.91 -19.76
N LEU A 445 -7.50 -6.93 -18.87
CA LEU A 445 -8.34 -6.73 -17.70
C LEU A 445 -9.73 -6.20 -18.15
N LYS A 446 -10.75 -6.39 -17.31
CA LYS A 446 -12.15 -6.08 -17.63
C LYS A 446 -12.38 -4.63 -18.10
N ASP A 447 -11.59 -3.69 -17.54
CA ASP A 447 -11.75 -2.26 -17.82
C ASP A 447 -10.59 -1.69 -18.68
N SER A 448 -9.84 -2.55 -19.36
CA SER A 448 -8.75 -2.13 -20.23
C SER A 448 -9.27 -1.30 -21.43
N LYS A 449 -8.51 -0.24 -21.75
CA LYS A 449 -8.84 0.67 -22.87
C LYS A 449 -7.71 0.74 -23.89
N ILE A 450 -8.06 1.00 -25.14
CA ILE A 450 -7.17 1.47 -26.20
C ILE A 450 -7.62 2.89 -26.57
N GLY A 451 -6.80 3.90 -26.23
CA GLY A 451 -7.23 5.30 -26.26
C GLY A 451 -8.43 5.52 -25.34
N ASP A 452 -9.51 6.09 -25.85
CA ASP A 452 -10.75 6.36 -25.09
C ASP A 452 -11.76 5.20 -25.16
N LYS A 453 -11.52 4.17 -25.97
CA LYS A 453 -12.44 3.05 -26.18
C LYS A 453 -12.10 1.87 -25.29
N GLN A 454 -13.10 1.19 -24.75
CA GLN A 454 -12.92 -0.07 -24.04
C GLN A 454 -12.42 -1.15 -25.00
N LEU A 455 -11.35 -1.87 -24.60
CA LEU A 455 -10.79 -2.97 -25.40
C LEU A 455 -11.75 -4.17 -25.35
N ASN A 456 -12.12 -4.67 -26.53
CA ASN A 456 -12.89 -5.90 -26.71
C ASN A 456 -12.06 -6.92 -27.48
N CYS A 457 -11.48 -7.89 -26.76
CA CYS A 457 -10.62 -8.90 -27.38
C CYS A 457 -11.33 -9.73 -28.45
N LYS A 458 -12.64 -9.97 -28.31
CA LYS A 458 -13.44 -10.70 -29.32
C LYS A 458 -13.52 -9.94 -30.65
N GLU A 459 -13.79 -8.63 -30.61
CA GLU A 459 -13.83 -7.78 -31.81
C GLU A 459 -12.45 -7.68 -32.45
N PHE A 460 -11.39 -7.61 -31.62
CA PHE A 460 -10.03 -7.62 -32.13
C PHE A 460 -9.67 -8.93 -32.84
N ALA A 461 -10.03 -10.08 -32.25
CA ALA A 461 -9.85 -11.38 -32.90
C ALA A 461 -10.59 -11.48 -34.23
N GLN A 462 -11.81 -10.90 -34.34
CA GLN A 462 -12.56 -10.87 -35.59
C GLN A 462 -11.81 -10.11 -36.69
N LYS A 463 -11.17 -8.98 -36.36
CA LYS A 463 -10.34 -8.23 -37.33
C LYS A 463 -9.17 -9.06 -37.86
N ILE A 464 -8.56 -9.91 -37.02
CA ILE A 464 -7.50 -10.83 -37.45
C ILE A 464 -8.09 -11.93 -38.35
N ILE A 465 -9.21 -12.52 -37.96
CA ILE A 465 -9.90 -13.57 -38.75
C ILE A 465 -10.24 -13.05 -40.14
N ASP A 466 -10.82 -11.86 -40.23
CA ASP A 466 -11.23 -11.25 -41.50
C ASP A 466 -10.02 -10.97 -42.42
N LYS A 467 -8.88 -10.58 -41.86
CA LYS A 467 -7.63 -10.35 -42.63
C LYS A 467 -6.91 -11.64 -43.06
N THR A 468 -7.01 -12.72 -42.28
CA THR A 468 -6.19 -13.92 -42.42
C THR A 468 -6.95 -15.16 -42.87
N ASN A 469 -8.28 -15.09 -42.92
CA ASN A 469 -9.18 -16.25 -43.09
C ASN A 469 -8.90 -17.35 -42.05
N GLY A 470 -8.48 -16.94 -40.85
CA GLY A 470 -8.13 -17.80 -39.73
C GLY A 470 -9.35 -18.37 -39.03
N LYS A 471 -9.11 -19.19 -38.02
CA LYS A 471 -10.11 -19.77 -37.13
C LYS A 471 -9.84 -19.35 -35.71
N GLY A 472 -10.86 -18.97 -34.98
CA GLY A 472 -10.70 -18.58 -33.59
C GLY A 472 -11.94 -17.94 -33.01
N GLY A 473 -11.77 -17.23 -31.92
CA GLY A 473 -12.82 -16.51 -31.21
C GLY A 473 -12.41 -16.22 -29.78
N GLY A 474 -13.34 -15.70 -29.01
CA GLY A 474 -13.09 -15.35 -27.62
C GLY A 474 -14.25 -14.66 -26.98
N VAL A 475 -13.98 -14.04 -25.86
CA VAL A 475 -14.89 -13.19 -25.07
C VAL A 475 -14.30 -11.79 -24.94
N GLN A 476 -14.93 -10.90 -24.22
CA GLN A 476 -14.52 -9.50 -24.10
C GLN A 476 -13.07 -9.33 -23.59
N ASN A 477 -12.64 -10.16 -22.65
CA ASN A 477 -11.34 -10.00 -21.96
C ASN A 477 -10.24 -10.96 -22.44
N PHE A 478 -10.54 -11.92 -23.32
CA PHE A 478 -9.51 -12.70 -24.01
C PHE A 478 -10.02 -13.26 -25.35
N ALA A 479 -9.11 -13.46 -26.29
CA ALA A 479 -9.41 -14.13 -27.55
C ALA A 479 -8.14 -14.78 -28.14
N GLN A 480 -8.37 -15.73 -29.04
CA GLN A 480 -7.31 -16.44 -29.78
C GLN A 480 -7.69 -16.67 -31.22
N VAL A 481 -6.68 -16.64 -32.09
CA VAL A 481 -6.85 -16.90 -33.54
C VAL A 481 -5.69 -17.78 -34.00
N VAL A 482 -6.01 -18.76 -34.85
CA VAL A 482 -5.04 -19.61 -35.55
C VAL A 482 -5.22 -19.39 -37.06
N HIS A 483 -4.11 -19.18 -37.81
CA HIS A 483 -4.12 -19.00 -39.25
C HIS A 483 -2.79 -19.46 -39.87
N ARG A 484 -2.73 -19.51 -41.20
CA ARG A 484 -1.51 -19.92 -41.98
C ARG A 484 -1.05 -18.82 -42.92
N MET A 485 -1.47 -17.60 -42.72
CA MET A 485 -1.04 -16.47 -43.54
C MET A 485 0.26 -15.90 -42.97
N ASN A 486 1.33 -15.94 -43.76
CA ASN A 486 2.63 -15.36 -43.39
C ASN A 486 2.64 -13.85 -43.58
N GLY A 487 3.45 -13.14 -42.77
CA GLY A 487 3.68 -11.70 -42.92
C GLY A 487 2.53 -10.81 -42.48
N VAL A 488 1.65 -11.30 -41.60
CA VAL A 488 0.58 -10.48 -41.01
C VAL A 488 1.20 -9.39 -40.12
N ASP A 489 0.92 -8.12 -40.46
CA ASP A 489 1.30 -6.99 -39.61
C ASP A 489 0.29 -6.79 -38.50
N TYR A 490 0.53 -7.46 -37.36
CA TYR A 490 -0.29 -7.32 -36.16
C TYR A 490 -0.16 -5.94 -35.51
N LEU A 491 0.95 -5.22 -35.74
CA LEU A 491 1.14 -3.86 -35.24
C LEU A 491 0.22 -2.88 -35.95
N GLU A 492 0.01 -3.06 -37.26
CA GLU A 492 -0.96 -2.28 -38.02
C GLU A 492 -2.40 -2.52 -37.52
N ILE A 493 -2.72 -3.80 -37.23
CA ILE A 493 -4.04 -4.16 -36.70
C ILE A 493 -4.26 -3.52 -35.31
N LEU A 494 -3.24 -3.49 -34.46
CA LEU A 494 -3.28 -2.83 -33.14
C LEU A 494 -3.39 -1.31 -33.24
N LYS A 495 -2.77 -0.67 -34.23
CA LYS A 495 -2.85 0.78 -34.45
C LYS A 495 -4.22 1.21 -34.97
N GLY A 496 -4.91 0.34 -35.70
CA GLY A 496 -6.23 0.58 -36.28
C GLY A 496 -7.39 0.14 -35.37
N ALA A 497 -7.12 -0.29 -34.17
CA ALA A 497 -8.15 -0.72 -33.20
C ALA A 497 -8.58 0.42 -32.32
#